data_3e8114cc9e10aca80439a3828702c97d
#
_entry.id   3e8114cc9e10aca80439a3828702c97d
#
_cell.length_a   1.000
_cell.length_b   1.000
_cell.length_c   1.000
_cell.angle_alpha   90.00
_cell.angle_beta   90.00
_cell.angle_gamma   90.00
#
_symmetry.space_group_name_H-M   'P 1'
#
loop_
_entity.id
_entity.type
_entity.pdbx_description
1 polymer ?
#
loop_
_entity_poly.entity_id
_entity_poly.type
_entity_poly.pdbx_seq_one_letter_code
_entity_poly.pdbx_strand_id
1 'polypeptide(L)'
;MLELTDIQARVLGCLMEKKETTPDQYPLTLNALRNACNQKSSRDPVMNLNEGDVGHALRELEGMDLVGEVWGSRVARWEHKVPQATGLHSKGIALLSTLMLRGPQTLGELRNHSHRMYEFDDLD
;
A
#
# COMPACT_ATOMS: atom_id res chain seq x y z
N MET A 1 3.03 11.34 16.06
CA MET A 1 3.53 10.20 15.27
C MET A 1 2.38 9.31 14.86
N LEU A 2 2.33 8.95 13.58
CA LEU A 2 1.28 8.09 13.08
C LEU A 2 1.56 6.63 13.48
N GLU A 3 0.58 6.02 14.11
CA GLU A 3 0.62 4.59 14.38
C GLU A 3 -0.47 3.92 13.59
N LEU A 4 -0.10 2.93 12.79
CA LEU A 4 -1.05 2.16 11.99
C LEU A 4 -1.22 0.77 12.59
N THR A 5 -2.46 0.29 12.56
CA THR A 5 -2.72 -1.13 12.89
C THR A 5 -2.18 -2.00 11.76
N ASP A 6 -2.07 -3.30 12.02
CA ASP A 6 -1.60 -4.25 11.01
C ASP A 6 -2.48 -4.23 9.75
N ILE A 7 -3.79 -4.13 9.92
CA ILE A 7 -4.72 -4.07 8.79
C ILE A 7 -4.58 -2.75 8.03
N GLN A 8 -4.48 -1.63 8.75
CA GLN A 8 -4.27 -0.32 8.11
C GLN A 8 -2.98 -0.30 7.30
N ALA A 9 -1.89 -0.82 7.86
CA ALA A 9 -0.61 -0.88 7.16
C ALA A 9 -0.70 -1.76 5.91
N ARG A 10 -1.40 -2.90 5.99
CA ARG A 10 -1.59 -3.78 4.84
C ARG A 10 -2.39 -3.06 3.74
N VAL A 11 -3.46 -2.40 4.09
CA VAL A 11 -4.33 -1.69 3.13
C VAL A 11 -3.55 -0.55 2.45
N LEU A 12 -2.89 0.28 3.25
CA LEU A 12 -2.12 1.40 2.71
C LEU A 12 -0.94 0.93 1.87
N GLY A 13 -0.21 -0.06 2.35
CA GLY A 13 0.92 -0.64 1.61
C GLY A 13 0.50 -1.21 0.27
N CYS A 14 -0.66 -1.86 0.20
CA CYS A 14 -1.20 -2.40 -1.07
C CYS A 14 -1.52 -1.29 -2.06
N LEU A 15 -2.13 -0.19 -1.62
CA LEU A 15 -2.42 0.94 -2.50
C LEU A 15 -1.13 1.53 -3.06
N MET A 16 -0.11 1.69 -2.22
CA MET A 16 1.18 2.21 -2.63
C MET A 16 1.86 1.28 -3.64
N GLU A 17 1.84 -0.03 -3.35
CA GLU A 17 2.44 -1.04 -4.23
C GLU A 17 1.75 -1.07 -5.60
N LYS A 18 0.42 -1.16 -5.61
CA LYS A 18 -0.33 -1.34 -6.86
C LYS A 18 -0.27 -0.12 -7.76
N LYS A 19 -0.13 1.07 -7.21
CA LYS A 19 0.10 2.25 -8.03
C LYS A 19 1.38 2.12 -8.87
N GLU A 20 2.42 1.51 -8.29
CA GLU A 20 3.71 1.37 -8.96
C GLU A 20 3.78 0.12 -9.84
N THR A 21 3.17 -0.99 -9.41
CA THR A 21 3.29 -2.27 -10.12
C THR A 21 2.18 -2.54 -11.13
N THR A 22 0.98 -2.03 -10.88
CA THR A 22 -0.18 -2.22 -11.78
C THR A 22 -0.94 -0.92 -11.96
N PRO A 23 -0.29 0.12 -12.53
CA PRO A 23 -0.90 1.46 -12.62
C PRO A 23 -2.18 1.49 -13.45
N ASP A 24 -2.35 0.58 -14.40
CA ASP A 24 -3.56 0.53 -15.24
C ASP A 24 -4.80 0.13 -14.45
N GLN A 25 -4.62 -0.52 -13.31
CA GLN A 25 -5.72 -0.96 -12.46
C GLN A 25 -5.97 -0.02 -11.27
N TYR A 26 -5.09 0.95 -11.08
CA TYR A 26 -5.14 1.89 -9.99
C TYR A 26 -5.87 3.17 -10.44
N PRO A 27 -6.75 3.80 -9.64
CA PRO A 27 -7.13 3.49 -8.24
C PRO A 27 -7.90 2.19 -8.11
N LEU A 28 -7.87 1.59 -6.92
CA LEU A 28 -8.42 0.25 -6.70
C LEU A 28 -9.84 0.27 -6.17
N THR A 29 -10.67 -0.65 -6.68
CA THR A 29 -11.97 -0.93 -6.06
C THR A 29 -11.76 -1.65 -4.72
N LEU A 30 -12.79 -1.68 -3.89
CA LEU A 30 -12.73 -2.40 -2.62
C LEU A 30 -12.39 -3.88 -2.83
N ASN A 31 -13.01 -4.51 -3.82
CA ASN A 31 -12.74 -5.92 -4.12
C ASN A 31 -11.30 -6.16 -4.57
N ALA A 32 -10.79 -5.33 -5.47
CA ALA A 32 -9.40 -5.43 -5.92
C ALA A 32 -8.42 -5.23 -4.77
N LEU A 33 -8.72 -4.26 -3.90
CA LEU A 33 -7.88 -3.98 -2.73
C LEU A 33 -7.89 -5.14 -1.74
N ARG A 34 -9.06 -5.73 -1.48
CA ARG A 34 -9.15 -6.92 -0.63
C ARG A 34 -8.29 -8.05 -1.20
N ASN A 35 -8.38 -8.31 -2.49
CA ASN A 35 -7.56 -9.32 -3.13
C ASN A 35 -6.07 -9.02 -3.01
N ALA A 36 -5.68 -7.76 -3.16
CA ALA A 36 -4.29 -7.34 -2.99
C ALA A 36 -3.81 -7.54 -1.56
N CYS A 37 -4.65 -7.24 -0.56
CA CYS A 37 -4.32 -7.45 0.86
C CYS A 37 -4.08 -8.91 1.19
N ASN A 38 -4.85 -9.80 0.56
CA ASN A 38 -4.82 -11.25 0.84
C ASN A 38 -3.86 -12.02 -0.08
N GLN A 39 -3.13 -11.32 -0.92
CA GLN A 39 -2.16 -11.93 -1.83
C GLN A 39 -1.17 -12.78 -1.04
N LYS A 40 -0.79 -13.93 -1.59
CA LYS A 40 0.12 -14.86 -0.90
C LYS A 40 1.59 -14.51 -1.09
N SER A 41 1.91 -13.84 -2.18
CA SER A 41 3.29 -13.42 -2.46
C SER A 41 3.52 -11.97 -2.02
N SER A 42 4.75 -11.65 -1.65
CA SER A 42 5.15 -10.29 -1.26
C SER A 42 4.38 -9.75 -0.06
N ARG A 43 3.96 -10.65 0.83
CA ARG A 43 3.20 -10.33 2.05
C ARG A 43 3.74 -11.16 3.21
N ASP A 44 3.92 -10.52 4.36
CA ASP A 44 4.30 -11.20 5.59
C ASP A 44 3.67 -10.46 6.77
N PRO A 45 2.72 -11.06 7.47
CA PRO A 45 2.14 -12.39 7.24
C PRO A 45 1.13 -12.38 6.08
N VAL A 46 0.78 -13.55 5.59
CA VAL A 46 -0.36 -13.70 4.68
C VAL A 46 -1.64 -13.46 5.49
N MET A 47 -2.53 -12.66 4.96
CA MET A 47 -3.79 -12.33 5.64
C MET A 47 -4.99 -12.86 4.86
N ASN A 48 -6.12 -12.94 5.54
CA ASN A 48 -7.39 -13.34 4.94
C ASN A 48 -8.47 -12.37 5.42
N LEU A 49 -8.43 -11.15 4.89
CA LEU A 49 -9.35 -10.09 5.25
C LEU A 49 -10.62 -10.17 4.42
N ASN A 50 -11.75 -9.79 5.02
CA ASN A 50 -13.00 -9.63 4.28
C ASN A 50 -13.17 -8.17 3.86
N GLU A 51 -14.21 -7.89 3.07
CA GLU A 51 -14.46 -6.52 2.60
C GLU A 51 -14.76 -5.56 3.75
N GLY A 52 -15.41 -6.04 4.80
CA GLY A 52 -15.68 -5.21 5.98
C GLY A 52 -14.40 -4.75 6.67
N ASP A 53 -13.44 -5.66 6.81
CA ASP A 53 -12.14 -5.33 7.42
C ASP A 53 -11.42 -4.26 6.61
N VAL A 54 -11.38 -4.44 5.30
CA VAL A 54 -10.69 -3.51 4.39
C VAL A 54 -11.41 -2.17 4.34
N GLY A 55 -12.74 -2.19 4.24
CA GLY A 55 -13.54 -0.98 4.20
C GLY A 55 -13.42 -0.15 5.48
N HIS A 56 -13.40 -0.81 6.62
CA HIS A 56 -13.20 -0.13 7.91
C HIS A 56 -11.83 0.54 7.98
N ALA A 57 -10.78 -0.17 7.57
CA ALA A 57 -9.43 0.38 7.53
C ALA A 57 -9.34 1.58 6.59
N LEU A 58 -10.00 1.51 5.42
CA LEU A 58 -10.05 2.64 4.49
C LEU A 58 -10.68 3.87 5.12
N ARG A 59 -11.78 3.72 5.84
CA ARG A 59 -12.41 4.85 6.51
C ARG A 59 -11.52 5.47 7.58
N GLU A 60 -10.81 4.65 8.32
CA GLU A 60 -9.85 5.14 9.32
C GLU A 60 -8.68 5.88 8.65
N LEU A 61 -8.13 5.31 7.58
CA LEU A 61 -7.03 5.95 6.83
C LEU A 61 -7.49 7.24 6.15
N GLU A 62 -8.73 7.28 5.69
CA GLU A 62 -9.32 8.50 5.13
C GLU A 62 -9.37 9.61 6.18
N GLY A 63 -9.75 9.27 7.39
CA GLY A 63 -9.74 10.22 8.51
C GLY A 63 -8.36 10.75 8.87
N MET A 64 -7.30 10.02 8.51
CA MET A 64 -5.91 10.43 8.69
C MET A 64 -5.33 11.17 7.47
N ASP A 65 -6.14 11.39 6.44
CA ASP A 65 -5.71 11.98 5.15
C ASP A 65 -4.62 11.16 4.43
N LEU A 66 -4.62 9.84 4.64
CA LEU A 66 -3.67 8.95 3.98
C LEU A 66 -4.23 8.27 2.75
N VAL A 67 -5.56 8.22 2.61
CA VAL A 67 -6.24 7.71 1.43
C VAL A 67 -7.41 8.60 1.08
N GLY A 68 -7.86 8.51 -0.17
CA GLY A 68 -9.04 9.22 -0.63
C GLY A 68 -9.84 8.38 -1.61
N GLU A 69 -11.14 8.60 -1.62
CA GLU A 69 -12.05 7.98 -2.57
C GLU A 69 -12.03 8.78 -3.87
N VAL A 70 -11.94 8.10 -5.00
CA VAL A 70 -11.94 8.72 -6.33
C VAL A 70 -13.31 8.53 -6.96
N TRP A 71 -13.92 9.64 -7.34
CA TRP A 71 -15.25 9.65 -7.97
C TRP A 71 -15.12 9.71 -9.48
N GLY A 72 -16.18 9.36 -10.19
CA GLY A 72 -16.22 9.42 -11.65
C GLY A 72 -16.39 8.07 -12.32
N SER A 73 -16.52 6.99 -11.56
CA SER A 73 -16.85 5.67 -12.08
C SER A 73 -18.07 5.11 -11.36
N ARG A 74 -18.60 3.99 -11.86
CA ARG A 74 -19.77 3.33 -11.27
C ARG A 74 -19.49 2.81 -9.86
N VAL A 75 -18.24 2.47 -9.60
CA VAL A 75 -17.81 1.85 -8.35
C VAL A 75 -16.80 2.77 -7.71
N ALA A 76 -16.92 2.95 -6.39
CA ALA A 76 -15.93 3.71 -5.64
C ALA A 76 -14.55 3.07 -5.78
N ARG A 77 -13.54 3.91 -6.00
CA ARG A 77 -12.16 3.50 -6.09
C ARG A 77 -11.35 4.30 -5.08
N TRP A 78 -10.20 3.77 -4.72
CA TRP A 78 -9.40 4.34 -3.64
C TRP A 78 -7.98 4.56 -4.09
N GLU A 79 -7.39 5.68 -3.64
CA GLU A 79 -5.99 6.02 -3.87
C GLU A 79 -5.33 6.41 -2.57
N HIS A 80 -4.01 6.28 -2.49
CA HIS A 80 -3.26 6.77 -1.33
C HIS A 80 -2.84 8.22 -1.52
N LYS A 81 -2.62 8.89 -0.40
CA LYS A 81 -2.16 10.29 -0.37
C LYS A 81 -0.84 10.41 0.39
N VAL A 82 -0.01 9.38 0.37
CA VAL A 82 1.24 9.37 1.12
C VAL A 82 2.20 10.47 0.69
N PRO A 83 2.38 10.77 -0.62
CA PRO A 83 3.24 11.89 -1.00
C PRO A 83 2.79 13.22 -0.42
N GLN A 84 1.49 13.49 -0.42
CA GLN A 84 0.93 14.72 0.12
C GLN A 84 1.09 14.80 1.65
N ALA A 85 0.96 13.66 2.34
CA ALA A 85 1.03 13.59 3.78
C ALA A 85 2.48 13.61 4.31
N THR A 86 3.42 13.04 3.57
CA THR A 86 4.79 12.80 4.07
C THR A 86 5.89 13.49 3.27
N GLY A 87 5.62 13.89 2.04
CA GLY A 87 6.65 14.41 1.13
C GLY A 87 7.49 13.32 0.45
N LEU A 88 7.20 12.05 0.71
CA LEU A 88 7.92 10.94 0.09
C LEU A 88 7.51 10.80 -1.38
N HIS A 89 8.50 10.45 -2.22
CA HIS A 89 8.30 10.18 -3.64
C HIS A 89 8.73 8.74 -3.96
N SER A 90 8.87 8.41 -5.23
CA SER A 90 9.00 7.04 -5.73
C SER A 90 9.91 6.12 -4.91
N LYS A 91 11.12 6.56 -4.57
CA LYS A 91 12.06 5.75 -3.81
C LYS A 91 11.56 5.50 -2.38
N GLY A 92 11.17 6.56 -1.69
CA GLY A 92 10.65 6.45 -0.32
C GLY A 92 9.35 5.67 -0.28
N ILE A 93 8.48 5.84 -1.27
CA ILE A 93 7.22 5.10 -1.38
C ILE A 93 7.51 3.61 -1.54
N ALA A 94 8.46 3.22 -2.41
CA ALA A 94 8.80 1.82 -2.61
C ALA A 94 9.31 1.18 -1.32
N LEU A 95 10.19 1.86 -0.60
CA LEU A 95 10.75 1.35 0.67
C LEU A 95 9.68 1.25 1.75
N LEU A 96 8.88 2.29 1.92
CA LEU A 96 7.84 2.32 2.94
C LEU A 96 6.78 1.27 2.68
N SER A 97 6.33 1.15 1.43
CA SER A 97 5.36 0.13 1.02
C SER A 97 5.86 -1.28 1.35
N THR A 98 7.11 -1.56 1.03
CA THR A 98 7.71 -2.87 1.30
C THR A 98 7.77 -3.16 2.80
N LEU A 99 8.12 -2.17 3.61
CA LEU A 99 8.10 -2.30 5.07
C LEU A 99 6.68 -2.57 5.60
N MET A 100 5.69 -1.88 5.08
CA MET A 100 4.29 -2.09 5.48
C MET A 100 3.78 -3.47 5.12
N LEU A 101 4.21 -4.02 3.98
CA LEU A 101 3.73 -5.31 3.48
C LEU A 101 4.47 -6.50 4.07
N ARG A 102 5.73 -6.33 4.46
CA ARG A 102 6.58 -7.43 4.91
C ARG A 102 7.13 -7.28 6.33
N GLY A 103 7.01 -6.09 6.91
CA GLY A 103 7.55 -5.84 8.26
C GLY A 103 9.07 -5.57 8.25
N PRO A 104 9.71 -5.64 9.42
CA PRO A 104 11.14 -5.33 9.53
C PRO A 104 12.02 -6.25 8.68
N GLN A 105 13.04 -5.66 8.05
CA GLN A 105 13.94 -6.36 7.13
C GLN A 105 15.34 -5.76 7.24
N THR A 106 16.36 -6.51 6.83
CA THR A 106 17.69 -5.95 6.64
C THR A 106 17.68 -4.99 5.45
N LEU A 107 18.69 -4.14 5.34
CA LEU A 107 18.79 -3.20 4.22
C LEU A 107 18.87 -3.94 2.88
N GLY A 108 19.60 -5.06 2.82
CA GLY A 108 19.71 -5.85 1.60
C GLY A 108 18.37 -6.48 1.20
N GLU A 109 17.66 -7.06 2.17
CA GLU A 109 16.33 -7.64 1.92
C GLU A 109 15.34 -6.56 1.47
N LEU A 110 15.34 -5.41 2.16
CA LEU A 110 14.44 -4.31 1.83
C LEU A 110 14.67 -3.82 0.40
N ARG A 111 15.92 -3.64 0.01
CA ARG A 111 16.26 -3.22 -1.35
C ARG A 111 15.81 -4.25 -2.38
N ASN A 112 16.10 -5.53 -2.13
CA ASN A 112 15.69 -6.60 -3.05
C ASN A 112 14.19 -6.69 -3.19
N HIS A 113 13.45 -6.60 -2.09
CA HIS A 113 11.98 -6.69 -2.10
C HIS A 113 11.34 -5.44 -2.72
N SER A 114 12.02 -4.30 -2.72
CA SER A 114 11.50 -3.05 -3.27
C SER A 114 11.79 -2.87 -4.76
N HIS A 115 12.64 -3.72 -5.34
CA HIS A 115 13.13 -3.56 -6.71
C HIS A 115 12.03 -3.54 -7.77
N ARG A 116 10.95 -4.26 -7.55
CA ARG A 116 9.82 -4.29 -8.49
C ARG A 116 9.05 -2.96 -8.55
N MET A 117 9.23 -2.10 -7.55
CA MET A 117 8.59 -0.79 -7.49
C MET A 117 9.53 0.35 -7.85
N TYR A 118 10.81 0.19 -7.54
CA TYR A 118 11.83 1.18 -7.82
C TYR A 118 13.18 0.50 -7.95
N GLU A 119 13.89 0.77 -9.05
CA GLU A 119 15.19 0.18 -9.29
C GLU A 119 16.26 1.02 -8.61
N PHE A 120 16.92 0.44 -7.62
CA PHE A 120 17.95 1.13 -6.83
C PHE A 120 19.33 0.87 -7.41
N ASP A 121 20.17 1.92 -7.38
CA ASP A 121 21.59 1.77 -7.71
C ASP A 121 22.29 1.02 -6.57
N ASP A 122 23.45 0.41 -6.90
CA ASP A 122 24.22 -0.36 -5.92
C ASP A 122 24.65 0.47 -4.73
N LEU A 123 24.82 1.77 -4.89
CA LEU A 123 25.28 2.69 -3.85
C LEU A 123 24.14 3.21 -2.97
N ASP A 124 22.91 2.92 -3.30
CA ASP A 124 21.76 3.32 -2.53
C ASP A 124 21.43 2.27 -1.47
#